data_70f9e763a7d8800953085671ea0b9a6a
#
_entry.id   70f9e763a7d8800953085671ea0b9a6a
#
_cell.length_a   1.000
_cell.length_b   1.000
_cell.length_c   1.000
_cell.angle_alpha   90.00
_cell.angle_beta   90.00
_cell.angle_gamma   90.00
#
_symmetry.space_group_name_H-M   'P 1'
#
loop_
_entity.id
_entity.type
_entity.pdbx_description
1 polymer ?
#
loop_
_entity_poly.entity_id
_entity_poly.type
_entity_poly.pdbx_seq_one_letter_code
_entity_poly.pdbx_strand_id
1 'polypeptide(L)'
;RGNDSFTSINLPRIAIKHGICLGNRETPDMEGFYKELDETIELVISQLLERYRIQCKKKVKNFPFLMGQKVWFGSEELDWDDTLEKVIKHGTLTAGFIGLAEALIALIGKHHGEDKDAQKLGLEIIGHMRQRMDEAAEKYTLNFSLIATPAEGLSGRFVRIDKKIYGEILGVTDKDYYTNSFHVPVYYNISASDKIDIEAPYHALTNAGHITYIEL
;
A
#
# COMPACT_ATOMS: atom_id res chain seq x y z
N ARG A 1 -1.95 19.23 1.27
CA ARG A 1 -0.64 18.57 1.15
C ARG A 1 -0.65 17.71 -0.09
N GLY A 2 0.45 17.72 -0.87
CA GLY A 2 0.64 16.84 -2.04
C GLY A 2 1.37 15.56 -1.65
N ASN A 3 1.26 14.53 -2.49
CA ASN A 3 2.05 13.32 -2.37
C ASN A 3 3.33 13.48 -3.19
N ASP A 4 4.50 13.45 -2.54
CA ASP A 4 5.80 13.58 -3.22
C ASP A 4 6.19 12.30 -3.94
N SER A 5 5.92 11.17 -3.32
CA SER A 5 6.26 9.86 -3.87
C SER A 5 5.47 8.75 -3.18
N PHE A 6 5.15 7.70 -3.92
CA PHE A 6 4.55 6.49 -3.35
C PHE A 6 5.16 5.22 -3.94
N THR A 7 5.06 4.13 -3.18
CA THR A 7 5.45 2.78 -3.59
C THR A 7 4.47 1.78 -3.00
N SER A 8 3.98 0.82 -3.80
CA SER A 8 3.01 -0.17 -3.35
C SER A 8 3.63 -1.53 -3.13
N ILE A 9 3.26 -2.18 -2.03
CA ILE A 9 3.69 -3.52 -1.62
C ILE A 9 2.75 -4.57 -2.20
N ASN A 10 3.32 -5.64 -2.72
CA ASN A 10 2.61 -6.85 -3.16
C ASN A 10 2.41 -7.77 -1.95
N LEU A 11 1.31 -7.62 -1.22
CA LEU A 11 1.00 -8.45 -0.05
C LEU A 11 0.83 -9.93 -0.41
N PRO A 12 0.12 -10.31 -1.51
CA PRO A 12 -0.01 -11.72 -1.90
C PRO A 12 1.32 -12.44 -2.05
N ARG A 13 2.34 -11.81 -2.60
CA ARG A 13 3.65 -12.44 -2.79
C ARG A 13 4.30 -12.85 -1.47
N ILE A 14 4.23 -12.02 -0.45
CA ILE A 14 4.74 -12.33 0.88
C ILE A 14 3.90 -13.46 1.48
N ALA A 15 2.58 -13.34 1.38
CA ALA A 15 1.63 -14.32 1.90
C ALA A 15 1.77 -15.70 1.27
N ILE A 16 2.01 -15.81 -0.04
CA ILE A 16 2.25 -17.09 -0.74
C ILE A 16 3.44 -17.83 -0.14
N LYS A 17 4.51 -17.14 0.21
CA LYS A 17 5.73 -17.75 0.76
C LYS A 17 5.53 -18.33 2.17
N HIS A 18 4.69 -17.68 2.96
CA HIS A 18 4.52 -17.97 4.39
C HIS A 18 3.18 -18.62 4.73
N GLY A 19 2.24 -18.65 3.78
CA GLY A 19 0.90 -19.19 3.96
C GLY A 19 0.76 -20.68 3.67
N ILE A 20 -0.49 -21.14 3.70
CA ILE A 20 -0.88 -22.52 3.48
C ILE A 20 -1.19 -22.85 2.01
N CYS A 21 -1.31 -21.82 1.16
CA CYS A 21 -1.85 -21.98 -0.20
C CYS A 21 -1.02 -22.88 -1.14
N LEU A 22 0.26 -23.09 -0.84
CA LEU A 22 1.13 -24.02 -1.60
C LEU A 22 1.02 -25.47 -1.13
N GLY A 23 0.23 -25.77 -0.09
CA GLY A 23 0.06 -27.11 0.46
C GLY A 23 1.29 -27.69 1.17
N ASN A 24 2.32 -26.89 1.38
CA ASN A 24 3.56 -27.30 2.06
C ASN A 24 3.54 -27.00 3.58
N ARG A 25 2.46 -26.40 4.08
CA ARG A 25 2.22 -26.09 5.50
C ARG A 25 0.75 -26.36 5.86
N GLU A 26 0.51 -26.79 7.08
CA GLU A 26 -0.85 -26.90 7.66
C GLU A 26 -1.30 -25.59 8.32
N THR A 27 -0.34 -24.81 8.83
CA THR A 27 -0.58 -23.51 9.45
C THR A 27 0.37 -22.46 8.87
N PRO A 28 -0.06 -21.18 8.77
CA PRO A 28 0.79 -20.13 8.24
C PRO A 28 1.98 -19.84 9.17
N ASP A 29 3.12 -19.54 8.58
CA ASP A 29 4.30 -19.01 9.27
C ASP A 29 4.14 -17.48 9.45
N MET A 30 3.40 -17.08 10.47
CA MET A 30 3.12 -15.67 10.71
C MET A 30 4.36 -14.88 11.15
N GLU A 31 5.30 -15.51 11.84
CA GLU A 31 6.57 -14.86 12.21
C GLU A 31 7.40 -14.53 10.96
N GLY A 32 7.56 -15.50 10.06
CA GLY A 32 8.22 -15.29 8.78
C GLY A 32 7.50 -14.25 7.90
N PHE A 33 6.16 -14.26 7.89
CA PHE A 33 5.37 -13.28 7.16
C PHE A 33 5.63 -11.85 7.63
N TYR A 34 5.53 -11.58 8.92
CA TYR A 34 5.76 -10.24 9.47
C TYR A 34 7.22 -9.81 9.31
N LYS A 35 8.17 -10.72 9.47
CA LYS A 35 9.59 -10.43 9.22
C LYS A 35 9.83 -9.98 7.77
N GLU A 36 9.33 -10.72 6.78
CA GLU A 36 9.47 -10.32 5.36
C GLU A 36 8.70 -9.06 5.02
N LEU A 37 7.53 -8.86 5.65
CA LEU A 37 6.75 -7.62 5.51
C LEU A 37 7.56 -6.43 6.03
N ASP A 38 8.18 -6.53 7.21
CA ASP A 38 9.03 -5.49 7.78
C ASP A 38 10.25 -5.19 6.92
N GLU A 39 10.94 -6.21 6.42
CA GLU A 39 12.06 -6.06 5.49
C GLU A 39 11.62 -5.32 4.21
N THR A 40 10.43 -5.63 3.70
CA THR A 40 9.84 -4.97 2.52
C THR A 40 9.48 -3.52 2.82
N ILE A 41 8.91 -3.23 4.00
CA ILE A 41 8.58 -1.87 4.44
C ILE A 41 9.86 -1.02 4.60
N GLU A 42 10.93 -1.55 5.19
CA GLU A 42 12.20 -0.84 5.30
C GLU A 42 12.80 -0.52 3.92
N LEU A 43 12.68 -1.44 2.95
CA LEU A 43 13.08 -1.19 1.58
C LEU A 43 12.26 -0.05 0.95
N VAL A 44 10.93 -0.04 1.15
CA VAL A 44 10.04 1.02 0.68
C VAL A 44 10.41 2.37 1.31
N ILE A 45 10.63 2.42 2.62
CA ILE A 45 11.07 3.64 3.33
C ILE A 45 12.39 4.15 2.75
N SER A 46 13.36 3.27 2.56
CA SER A 46 14.66 3.62 1.96
C SER A 46 14.52 4.22 0.55
N GLN A 47 13.70 3.60 -0.29
CA GLN A 47 13.41 4.12 -1.65
C GLN A 47 12.72 5.48 -1.63
N LEU A 48 11.74 5.67 -0.73
CA LEU A 48 11.03 6.93 -0.58
C LEU A 48 11.97 8.05 -0.13
N LEU A 49 12.87 7.76 0.81
CA LEU A 49 13.89 8.71 1.28
C LEU A 49 14.89 9.07 0.17
N GLU A 50 15.30 8.11 -0.65
CA GLU A 50 16.18 8.37 -1.78
C GLU A 50 15.51 9.30 -2.81
N ARG A 51 14.26 9.02 -3.17
CA ARG A 51 13.48 9.89 -4.05
C ARG A 51 13.28 11.28 -3.48
N TYR A 52 12.99 11.39 -2.19
CA TYR A 52 12.91 12.67 -1.48
C TYR A 52 14.21 13.47 -1.61
N ARG A 53 15.37 12.84 -1.33
CA ARG A 53 16.68 13.49 -1.46
C ARG A 53 16.98 13.95 -2.88
N ILE A 54 16.56 13.18 -3.89
CA ILE A 54 16.68 13.56 -5.30
C ILE A 54 15.80 14.77 -5.61
N GLN A 55 14.57 14.79 -5.10
CA GLN A 55 13.63 15.90 -5.30
C GLN A 55 14.10 17.17 -4.59
N CYS A 56 14.65 17.07 -3.38
CA CYS A 56 15.23 18.22 -2.67
C CYS A 56 16.27 18.99 -3.51
N LYS A 57 17.06 18.28 -4.32
CA LYS A 57 18.08 18.86 -5.19
C LYS A 57 17.54 19.52 -6.47
N LYS A 58 16.26 19.31 -6.79
CA LYS A 58 15.62 19.96 -7.95
C LYS A 58 15.42 21.44 -7.66
N LYS A 59 15.33 22.24 -8.72
CA LYS A 59 15.11 23.69 -8.63
C LYS A 59 13.67 24.06 -8.97
N VAL A 60 13.22 25.23 -8.50
CA VAL A 60 11.89 25.80 -8.82
C VAL A 60 11.62 25.75 -10.32
N LYS A 61 12.57 26.11 -11.16
CA LYS A 61 12.46 26.09 -12.62
C LYS A 61 12.18 24.72 -13.24
N ASN A 62 12.42 23.63 -12.51
CA ASN A 62 12.06 22.29 -12.97
C ASN A 62 10.56 21.99 -12.77
N PHE A 63 9.87 22.80 -11.96
CA PHE A 63 8.45 22.69 -11.66
C PHE A 63 7.75 24.04 -11.82
N PRO A 64 7.71 24.59 -13.05
CA PRO A 64 7.28 25.97 -13.29
C PRO A 64 5.82 26.23 -12.87
N PHE A 65 4.96 25.22 -12.92
CA PHE A 65 3.57 25.34 -12.47
C PHE A 65 3.47 25.26 -10.93
N LEU A 66 3.89 24.14 -10.33
CA LEU A 66 3.69 23.90 -8.90
C LEU A 66 4.48 24.88 -8.02
N MET A 67 5.74 25.14 -8.39
CA MET A 67 6.66 25.95 -7.60
C MET A 67 6.77 27.36 -8.15
N GLY A 68 6.90 27.51 -9.48
CA GLY A 68 7.08 28.81 -10.11
C GLY A 68 5.84 29.71 -10.03
N GLN A 69 4.62 29.15 -10.00
CA GLN A 69 3.38 29.89 -9.82
C GLN A 69 2.90 29.90 -8.35
N LYS A 70 3.76 29.50 -7.41
CA LYS A 70 3.49 29.58 -5.96
C LYS A 70 2.27 28.73 -5.52
N VAL A 71 2.00 27.62 -6.21
CA VAL A 71 0.89 26.69 -5.88
C VAL A 71 1.25 25.79 -4.70
N TRP A 72 2.52 25.40 -4.59
CA TRP A 72 2.99 24.58 -3.48
C TRP A 72 3.25 25.41 -2.24
N PHE A 73 2.77 24.93 -1.09
CA PHE A 73 2.93 25.63 0.19
C PHE A 73 4.39 25.95 0.51
N GLY A 74 4.69 27.20 0.80
CA GLY A 74 6.03 27.72 1.08
C GLY A 74 6.85 28.07 -0.17
N SER A 75 6.36 27.75 -1.39
CA SER A 75 7.08 28.07 -2.62
C SER A 75 7.09 29.56 -2.96
N GLU A 76 6.23 30.35 -2.32
CA GLU A 76 6.20 31.81 -2.40
C GLU A 76 7.51 32.47 -1.91
N GLU A 77 8.26 31.78 -1.06
CA GLU A 77 9.54 32.23 -0.50
C GLU A 77 10.76 31.86 -1.35
N LEU A 78 10.54 31.10 -2.45
CA LEU A 78 11.62 30.58 -3.31
C LEU A 78 11.78 31.40 -4.59
N ASP A 79 13.02 31.60 -5.00
CA ASP A 79 13.41 32.13 -6.30
C ASP A 79 13.55 31.01 -7.35
N TRP A 80 13.61 31.40 -8.65
CA TRP A 80 13.60 30.49 -9.79
C TRP A 80 14.73 29.46 -9.79
N ASP A 81 15.88 29.83 -9.27
CA ASP A 81 17.08 28.96 -9.18
C ASP A 81 17.27 28.29 -7.81
N ASP A 82 16.39 28.54 -6.85
CA ASP A 82 16.44 27.90 -5.54
C ASP A 82 16.10 26.40 -5.63
N THR A 83 16.66 25.62 -4.69
CA THR A 83 16.32 24.20 -4.51
C THR A 83 15.00 24.05 -3.75
N LEU A 84 14.36 22.88 -3.93
CA LEU A 84 13.08 22.59 -3.29
C LEU A 84 13.18 22.12 -1.83
N GLU A 85 14.39 21.96 -1.29
CA GLU A 85 14.64 21.34 0.02
C GLU A 85 13.80 21.93 1.15
N LYS A 86 13.62 23.26 1.15
CA LYS A 86 12.87 23.97 2.21
C LYS A 86 11.37 23.65 2.21
N VAL A 87 10.79 23.33 1.06
CA VAL A 87 9.34 23.25 0.86
C VAL A 87 8.84 21.84 0.58
N ILE A 88 9.67 20.97 -0.02
CA ILE A 88 9.25 19.62 -0.40
C ILE A 88 8.91 18.77 0.84
N LYS A 89 9.48 19.04 2.00
CA LYS A 89 9.15 18.39 3.29
C LYS A 89 7.68 18.50 3.72
N HIS A 90 6.92 19.41 3.11
CA HIS A 90 5.49 19.57 3.37
C HIS A 90 4.63 18.52 2.64
N GLY A 91 5.19 17.83 1.67
CA GLY A 91 4.53 16.70 1.01
C GLY A 91 4.59 15.41 1.82
N THR A 92 4.02 14.35 1.28
CA THR A 92 3.98 13.02 1.92
C THR A 92 4.78 11.98 1.15
N LEU A 93 5.44 11.10 1.89
CA LEU A 93 6.09 9.89 1.40
C LEU A 93 5.19 8.71 1.74
N THR A 94 4.65 8.05 0.74
CA THR A 94 3.52 7.15 0.95
C THR A 94 3.86 5.72 0.58
N ALA A 95 3.66 4.79 1.52
CA ALA A 95 3.58 3.37 1.23
C ALA A 95 2.14 3.00 0.90
N GLY A 96 1.95 2.14 -0.09
CA GLY A 96 0.65 1.55 -0.41
C GLY A 96 0.72 0.04 -0.40
N PHE A 97 -0.42 -0.61 -0.60
CA PHE A 97 -0.52 -2.06 -0.68
C PHE A 97 -1.59 -2.50 -1.67
N ILE A 98 -1.45 -3.72 -2.17
CA ILE A 98 -2.38 -4.37 -3.10
C ILE A 98 -2.59 -5.80 -2.63
N GLY A 99 -3.83 -6.30 -2.76
CA GLY A 99 -4.14 -7.72 -2.65
C GLY A 99 -4.29 -8.22 -1.23
N LEU A 100 -4.90 -7.44 -0.32
CA LEU A 100 -5.17 -7.94 1.04
C LEU A 100 -6.04 -9.19 1.02
N ALA A 101 -7.06 -9.23 0.17
CA ALA A 101 -7.95 -10.40 0.07
C ALA A 101 -7.17 -11.66 -0.34
N GLU A 102 -6.38 -11.58 -1.40
CA GLU A 102 -5.57 -12.70 -1.89
C GLU A 102 -4.44 -13.07 -0.90
N ALA A 103 -3.90 -12.09 -0.18
CA ALA A 103 -2.93 -12.37 0.88
C ALA A 103 -3.56 -13.18 2.03
N LEU A 104 -4.76 -12.84 2.45
CA LEU A 104 -5.49 -13.58 3.48
C LEU A 104 -5.85 -15.00 3.01
N ILE A 105 -6.31 -15.14 1.74
CA ILE A 105 -6.55 -16.48 1.17
C ILE A 105 -5.24 -17.29 1.14
N ALA A 106 -4.13 -16.69 0.75
CA ALA A 106 -2.85 -17.37 0.73
C ALA A 106 -2.39 -17.80 2.13
N LEU A 107 -2.62 -16.97 3.16
CA LEU A 107 -2.24 -17.25 4.54
C LEU A 107 -3.14 -18.30 5.19
N ILE A 108 -4.47 -18.13 5.13
CA ILE A 108 -5.43 -18.88 5.95
C ILE A 108 -6.61 -19.47 5.17
N GLY A 109 -6.62 -19.37 3.83
CA GLY A 109 -7.63 -19.98 2.96
C GLY A 109 -8.92 -19.20 2.79
N LYS A 110 -9.07 -18.02 3.40
CA LYS A 110 -10.28 -17.18 3.34
C LYS A 110 -9.92 -15.70 3.33
N HIS A 111 -10.75 -14.88 2.67
CA HIS A 111 -10.58 -13.43 2.71
C HIS A 111 -11.51 -12.76 3.74
N HIS A 112 -11.24 -11.51 4.04
CA HIS A 112 -11.91 -10.71 5.07
C HIS A 112 -13.41 -10.44 4.81
N GLY A 113 -13.91 -10.63 3.59
CA GLY A 113 -15.35 -10.57 3.29
C GLY A 113 -16.12 -11.83 3.67
N GLU A 114 -15.42 -12.96 3.85
CA GLU A 114 -16.03 -14.27 4.13
C GLU A 114 -16.02 -14.63 5.62
N ASP A 115 -15.00 -14.17 6.32
CA ASP A 115 -14.67 -14.70 7.65
C ASP A 115 -14.20 -13.60 8.61
N LYS A 116 -14.68 -13.64 9.85
CA LYS A 116 -14.35 -12.64 10.88
C LYS A 116 -12.91 -12.74 11.39
N ASP A 117 -12.34 -13.92 11.44
CA ASP A 117 -10.94 -14.09 11.84
C ASP A 117 -10.02 -13.59 10.74
N ALA A 118 -10.39 -13.80 9.46
CA ALA A 118 -9.71 -13.20 8.33
C ALA A 118 -9.80 -11.66 8.34
N GLN A 119 -10.98 -11.11 8.69
CA GLN A 119 -11.15 -9.66 8.87
C GLN A 119 -10.23 -9.12 9.97
N LYS A 120 -10.19 -9.81 11.11
CA LYS A 120 -9.32 -9.42 12.23
C LYS A 120 -7.85 -9.45 11.82
N LEU A 121 -7.39 -10.54 11.18
CA LEU A 121 -6.03 -10.66 10.68
C LEU A 121 -5.70 -9.57 9.64
N GLY A 122 -6.64 -9.26 8.75
CA GLY A 122 -6.48 -8.16 7.79
C GLY A 122 -6.25 -6.81 8.46
N LEU A 123 -7.03 -6.50 9.49
CA LEU A 123 -6.87 -5.27 10.28
C LEU A 123 -5.54 -5.25 11.05
N GLU A 124 -5.08 -6.39 11.57
CA GLU A 124 -3.79 -6.51 12.24
C GLU A 124 -2.63 -6.24 11.25
N ILE A 125 -2.67 -6.82 10.05
CA ILE A 125 -1.65 -6.62 9.01
C ILE A 125 -1.59 -5.14 8.58
N ILE A 126 -2.73 -4.53 8.26
CA ILE A 126 -2.76 -3.13 7.82
C ILE A 126 -2.44 -2.18 8.98
N GLY A 127 -2.86 -2.50 10.20
CA GLY A 127 -2.50 -1.79 11.43
C GLY A 127 -0.99 -1.79 11.67
N HIS A 128 -0.34 -2.95 11.47
CA HIS A 128 1.12 -3.09 11.55
C HIS A 128 1.82 -2.20 10.50
N MET A 129 1.38 -2.25 9.24
CA MET A 129 1.93 -1.39 8.19
C MET A 129 1.77 0.10 8.52
N ARG A 130 0.62 0.49 9.07
CA ARG A 130 0.36 1.87 9.51
C ARG A 130 1.31 2.29 10.63
N GLN A 131 1.49 1.46 11.65
CA GLN A 131 2.41 1.71 12.74
C GLN A 131 3.85 1.93 12.23
N ARG A 132 4.32 1.10 11.29
CA ARG A 132 5.65 1.27 10.68
C ARG A 132 5.81 2.60 9.95
N MET A 133 4.75 3.11 9.31
CA MET A 133 4.78 4.43 8.69
C MET A 133 4.83 5.55 9.72
N ASP A 134 4.08 5.42 10.82
CA ASP A 134 4.09 6.41 11.91
C ASP A 134 5.49 6.44 12.59
N GLU A 135 6.12 5.29 12.85
CA GLU A 135 7.49 5.18 13.35
C GLU A 135 8.51 5.84 12.40
N ALA A 136 8.35 5.64 11.09
CA ALA A 136 9.20 6.29 10.09
C ALA A 136 9.01 7.83 10.09
N ALA A 137 7.78 8.30 10.25
CA ALA A 137 7.49 9.73 10.33
C ALA A 137 8.20 10.37 11.54
N GLU A 138 8.16 9.74 12.70
CA GLU A 138 8.86 10.20 13.90
C GLU A 138 10.38 10.17 13.70
N LYS A 139 10.92 9.03 13.24
CA LYS A 139 12.36 8.82 13.05
C LYS A 139 13.01 9.83 12.11
N TYR A 140 12.33 10.14 11.01
CA TYR A 140 12.90 11.00 9.96
C TYR A 140 12.38 12.44 10.00
N THR A 141 11.41 12.75 10.86
CA THR A 141 10.74 14.07 10.94
C THR A 141 10.17 14.50 9.58
N LEU A 142 9.60 13.54 8.83
CA LEU A 142 8.96 13.70 7.53
C LEU A 142 7.54 13.12 7.56
N ASN A 143 6.71 13.49 6.61
CA ASN A 143 5.33 13.01 6.55
C ASN A 143 5.29 11.65 5.83
N PHE A 144 5.47 10.55 6.56
CA PHE A 144 5.16 9.21 6.05
C PHE A 144 3.68 8.88 6.25
N SER A 145 3.12 8.10 5.34
CA SER A 145 1.69 7.74 5.38
C SER A 145 1.41 6.42 4.67
N LEU A 146 0.27 5.80 4.98
CA LEU A 146 -0.20 4.58 4.33
C LEU A 146 -1.42 4.89 3.45
N ILE A 147 -1.40 4.43 2.19
CA ILE A 147 -2.51 4.59 1.24
C ILE A 147 -3.11 3.23 0.86
N ALA A 148 -4.41 3.19 0.74
CA ALA A 148 -5.11 2.12 0.03
C ALA A 148 -4.95 2.37 -1.47
N THR A 149 -3.96 1.71 -2.11
CA THR A 149 -3.54 2.03 -3.48
C THR A 149 -4.63 1.72 -4.50
N PRO A 150 -5.13 2.68 -5.27
CA PRO A 150 -5.98 2.45 -6.43
C PRO A 150 -5.10 2.17 -7.66
N ALA A 151 -4.63 0.94 -7.82
CA ALA A 151 -3.61 0.62 -8.82
C ALA A 151 -4.09 -0.43 -9.83
N GLU A 152 -4.85 -0.01 -10.82
CA GLU A 152 -5.41 -0.88 -11.87
C GLU A 152 -4.33 -1.65 -12.65
N GLY A 153 -3.35 -0.97 -13.23
CA GLY A 153 -2.30 -1.61 -14.03
C GLY A 153 -1.28 -2.41 -13.19
N LEU A 154 -1.02 -1.99 -11.95
CA LEU A 154 -0.06 -2.66 -11.08
C LEU A 154 -0.59 -3.96 -10.50
N SER A 155 -1.88 -4.03 -10.19
CA SER A 155 -2.56 -5.24 -9.68
C SER A 155 -2.46 -6.40 -10.68
N GLY A 156 -2.73 -6.15 -11.96
CA GLY A 156 -2.56 -7.13 -13.04
C GLY A 156 -1.09 -7.49 -13.32
N ARG A 157 -0.17 -6.54 -13.14
CA ARG A 157 1.27 -6.83 -13.28
C ARG A 157 1.77 -7.75 -12.18
N PHE A 158 1.35 -7.53 -10.93
CA PHE A 158 1.76 -8.34 -9.79
C PHE A 158 1.30 -9.78 -9.94
N VAL A 159 0.01 -10.01 -10.22
CA VAL A 159 -0.50 -11.38 -10.38
C VAL A 159 0.18 -12.13 -11.53
N ARG A 160 0.46 -11.47 -12.67
CA ARG A 160 1.16 -12.11 -13.78
C ARG A 160 2.57 -12.56 -13.42
N ILE A 161 3.29 -11.78 -12.61
CA ILE A 161 4.62 -12.15 -12.16
C ILE A 161 4.54 -13.29 -11.15
N ASP A 162 3.62 -13.21 -10.19
CA ASP A 162 3.45 -14.25 -9.16
C ASP A 162 2.98 -15.58 -9.75
N LYS A 163 2.07 -15.55 -10.72
CA LYS A 163 1.64 -16.74 -11.47
C LYS A 163 2.79 -17.41 -12.23
N LYS A 164 3.74 -16.64 -12.75
CA LYS A 164 4.94 -17.20 -13.39
C LYS A 164 5.89 -17.88 -12.40
N ILE A 165 5.95 -17.39 -11.16
CA ILE A 165 6.87 -17.91 -10.12
C ILE A 165 6.27 -19.10 -9.40
N TYR A 166 4.99 -19.01 -9.01
CA TYR A 166 4.33 -19.93 -8.10
C TYR A 166 3.28 -20.82 -8.78
N GLY A 167 2.96 -20.57 -10.04
CA GLY A 167 1.88 -21.25 -10.75
C GLY A 167 0.52 -20.62 -10.46
N GLU A 168 -0.53 -21.33 -10.89
CA GLU A 168 -1.92 -20.96 -10.62
C GLU A 168 -2.32 -21.48 -9.24
N ILE A 169 -2.71 -20.56 -8.36
CA ILE A 169 -3.17 -20.84 -7.00
C ILE A 169 -4.61 -20.33 -6.91
N LEU A 170 -5.56 -21.23 -6.63
CA LEU A 170 -6.99 -20.94 -6.57
C LEU A 170 -7.27 -19.83 -5.51
N GLY A 171 -8.02 -18.82 -5.92
CA GLY A 171 -8.34 -17.66 -5.08
C GLY A 171 -7.19 -16.67 -4.86
N VAL A 172 -5.99 -16.97 -5.38
CA VAL A 172 -4.82 -16.09 -5.23
C VAL A 172 -4.31 -15.62 -6.59
N THR A 173 -3.77 -16.51 -7.44
CA THR A 173 -3.18 -16.15 -8.73
C THR A 173 -4.01 -16.61 -9.93
N ASP A 174 -5.20 -17.15 -9.73
CA ASP A 174 -6.10 -17.67 -10.76
C ASP A 174 -6.87 -16.59 -11.53
N LYS A 175 -6.87 -15.33 -11.06
CA LYS A 175 -7.49 -14.18 -11.70
C LYS A 175 -6.49 -13.37 -12.52
N ASP A 176 -6.97 -12.39 -13.28
CA ASP A 176 -6.14 -11.51 -14.13
C ASP A 176 -5.50 -10.35 -13.34
N TYR A 177 -6.00 -10.07 -12.15
CA TYR A 177 -5.51 -9.00 -11.27
C TYR A 177 -5.73 -9.36 -9.80
N TYR A 178 -4.93 -8.77 -8.91
CA TYR A 178 -5.18 -8.76 -7.48
C TYR A 178 -6.18 -7.68 -7.12
N THR A 179 -7.00 -7.92 -6.11
CA THR A 179 -7.92 -6.91 -5.58
C THR A 179 -7.13 -5.71 -5.07
N ASN A 180 -7.59 -4.50 -5.40
CA ASN A 180 -6.94 -3.28 -4.94
C ASN A 180 -7.06 -3.15 -3.42
N SER A 181 -5.94 -2.79 -2.79
CA SER A 181 -5.85 -2.46 -1.37
C SER A 181 -6.58 -3.46 -0.45
N PHE A 182 -7.53 -2.97 0.35
CA PHE A 182 -8.33 -3.73 1.31
C PHE A 182 -9.73 -4.07 0.80
N HIS A 183 -10.02 -3.89 -0.50
CA HIS A 183 -11.38 -4.14 -0.99
C HIS A 183 -11.78 -5.61 -0.86
N VAL A 184 -13.06 -5.83 -0.59
CA VAL A 184 -13.68 -7.13 -0.79
C VAL A 184 -13.68 -7.43 -2.28
N PRO A 185 -13.26 -8.61 -2.74
CA PRO A 185 -13.20 -8.94 -4.16
C PRO A 185 -14.54 -8.76 -4.87
N VAL A 186 -14.51 -8.18 -6.08
CA VAL A 186 -15.72 -7.88 -6.86
C VAL A 186 -16.52 -9.14 -7.24
N TYR A 187 -15.90 -10.30 -7.32
CA TYR A 187 -16.56 -11.57 -7.60
C TYR A 187 -17.31 -12.14 -6.38
N TYR A 188 -17.07 -11.60 -5.18
CA TYR A 188 -17.75 -12.05 -3.97
C TYR A 188 -19.12 -11.39 -3.85
N ASN A 189 -20.16 -12.22 -3.79
CA ASN A 189 -21.52 -11.72 -3.71
C ASN A 189 -21.84 -11.19 -2.31
N ILE A 190 -21.89 -9.88 -2.17
CA ILE A 190 -22.12 -9.17 -0.91
C ILE A 190 -23.00 -7.94 -1.15
N SER A 191 -23.82 -7.56 -0.17
CA SER A 191 -24.57 -6.30 -0.25
C SER A 191 -23.64 -5.09 -0.15
N ALA A 192 -24.04 -3.95 -0.72
CA ALA A 192 -23.28 -2.70 -0.61
C ALA A 192 -23.10 -2.28 0.86
N SER A 193 -24.11 -2.47 1.71
CA SER A 193 -24.04 -2.17 3.14
C SER A 193 -22.99 -3.03 3.85
N ASP A 194 -23.06 -4.37 3.66
CA ASP A 194 -22.13 -5.29 4.30
C ASP A 194 -20.69 -5.05 3.82
N LYS A 195 -20.51 -4.73 2.53
CA LYS A 195 -19.20 -4.36 1.99
C LYS A 195 -18.63 -3.13 2.67
N ILE A 196 -19.44 -2.08 2.86
CA ILE A 196 -19.04 -0.87 3.56
C ILE A 196 -18.65 -1.19 5.01
N ASP A 197 -19.45 -2.00 5.71
CA ASP A 197 -19.19 -2.37 7.11
C ASP A 197 -17.86 -3.14 7.27
N ILE A 198 -17.50 -3.97 6.28
CA ILE A 198 -16.23 -4.70 6.25
C ILE A 198 -15.05 -3.77 5.92
N GLU A 199 -15.21 -2.86 4.98
CA GLU A 199 -14.12 -1.99 4.50
C GLU A 199 -13.89 -0.76 5.39
N ALA A 200 -14.92 -0.21 6.03
CA ALA A 200 -14.82 1.01 6.83
C ALA A 200 -13.76 1.00 7.94
N PRO A 201 -13.51 -0.10 8.67
CA PRO A 201 -12.46 -0.14 9.68
C PRO A 201 -11.05 0.13 9.15
N TYR A 202 -10.77 -0.18 7.88
CA TYR A 202 -9.47 0.08 7.24
C TYR A 202 -9.25 1.58 6.93
N HIS A 203 -10.31 2.38 6.86
CA HIS A 203 -10.22 3.81 6.56
C HIS A 203 -9.37 4.56 7.60
N ALA A 204 -9.52 4.23 8.89
CA ALA A 204 -8.74 4.83 9.96
C ALA A 204 -7.24 4.49 9.86
N LEU A 205 -6.89 3.38 9.21
CA LEU A 205 -5.52 2.91 9.05
C LEU A 205 -4.83 3.51 7.83
N THR A 206 -5.59 3.97 6.82
CA THR A 206 -5.08 4.48 5.54
C THR A 206 -5.17 6.01 5.46
N ASN A 207 -4.31 6.69 6.22
CA ASN A 207 -4.32 8.14 6.41
C ASN A 207 -3.89 8.96 5.17
N ALA A 208 -3.30 8.32 4.16
CA ALA A 208 -2.98 8.98 2.89
C ALA A 208 -4.16 8.98 1.90
N GLY A 209 -5.17 8.16 2.15
CA GLY A 209 -6.40 8.09 1.37
C GLY A 209 -6.86 6.67 1.07
N HIS A 210 -8.14 6.56 0.78
CA HIS A 210 -8.84 5.35 0.39
C HIS A 210 -10.05 5.70 -0.45
N ILE A 211 -10.51 4.75 -1.24
CA ILE A 211 -11.74 4.83 -2.04
C ILE A 211 -12.52 3.54 -1.81
N THR A 212 -13.83 3.60 -1.66
CA THR A 212 -14.70 2.43 -1.69
C THR A 212 -15.47 2.42 -3.00
N TYR A 213 -15.37 1.31 -3.75
CA TYR A 213 -16.11 1.10 -4.98
C TYR A 213 -17.34 0.25 -4.68
N ILE A 214 -18.52 0.73 -5.11
CA ILE A 214 -19.78 -0.01 -5.06
C ILE A 214 -20.23 -0.21 -6.49
N GLU A 215 -20.27 -1.47 -6.93
CA GLU A 215 -20.84 -1.86 -8.21
C GLU A 215 -22.33 -2.19 -8.01
N LEU A 216 -23.19 -1.62 -8.85
CA LEU A 216 -24.65 -1.77 -8.81
C LEU A 216 -25.10 -2.77 -9.89
#